data_2cd154532ad83166dce16addb2487c3c
#
_entry.id   2cd154532ad83166dce16addb2487c3c
#
_cell.length_a   1.000
_cell.length_b   1.000
_cell.length_c   1.000
_cell.angle_alpha   90.00
_cell.angle_beta   90.00
_cell.angle_gamma   90.00
#
_symmetry.space_group_name_H-M   'P 1'
#
loop_
_entity.id
_entity.type
_entity.pdbx_description
1 polymer ?
#
loop_
_entity_poly.entity_id
_entity_poly.type
_entity_poly.pdbx_seq_one_letter_code
_entity_poly.pdbx_strand_id
1 'polypeptide(L)'
;MMKTIREFLEEQINEQLIQAVVSGRRTGEGPSKVKLRPVELKGQIFYQASMTEGTKVYHKNFTREEMIAYLEHAMEEFRQLQATGRSQDGSILISKKGKATIKTKQHGPAQNEKIKIAPHNRVKQYILREGMAAPFLVDLGVMTKDGKIVASRYDKFRQINRFLEFIRDILPKLPKDREITILDFGCGKSYLTFAMYYYLRELEGFDVNVIGLDLKEDVIRHCSELARSYGYDKLHFYQGDIAGYEGVSSVDMVVTLHACDTATDFALAKAVEWGAQVILSVPCCQHELNRQIRNEMLQPVMRYGILKERMAALITDGLRAELLESKGYETQLLEFIDMEHTPKNILIRAVKTGKKRSRDSFSDTMKALHVTPTLDRLLYPEESASQKGE
;
A
#
# COMPACT_ATOMS: atom_id res chain seq x y z
N MET A 1 20.98 26.73 36.13
CA MET A 1 21.87 27.11 35.00
C MET A 1 21.13 26.91 33.69
N MET A 2 21.25 27.84 32.72
CA MET A 2 20.70 27.61 31.39
C MET A 2 21.61 26.63 30.68
N LYS A 3 21.04 25.55 30.13
CA LYS A 3 21.72 24.52 29.39
C LYS A 3 22.33 25.10 28.10
N THR A 4 23.61 24.82 27.85
CA THR A 4 24.27 25.24 26.61
C THR A 4 23.80 24.38 25.43
N ILE A 5 24.01 24.88 24.19
CA ILE A 5 23.71 24.09 22.98
C ILE A 5 24.53 22.80 22.99
N ARG A 6 25.81 22.85 23.36
CA ARG A 6 26.68 21.69 23.41
C ARG A 6 26.21 20.64 24.41
N GLU A 7 25.88 21.04 25.65
CA GLU A 7 25.33 20.13 26.67
C GLU A 7 24.03 19.45 26.18
N PHE A 8 23.18 20.20 25.48
CA PHE A 8 21.97 19.64 24.88
C PHE A 8 22.29 18.61 23.80
N LEU A 9 23.24 18.90 22.90
CA LEU A 9 23.65 17.99 21.85
C LEU A 9 24.28 16.72 22.41
N GLU A 10 25.14 16.82 23.40
CA GLU A 10 25.76 15.67 24.09
C GLU A 10 24.74 14.75 24.74
N GLU A 11 23.63 15.30 25.22
CA GLU A 11 22.52 14.52 25.78
C GLU A 11 21.62 13.90 24.71
N GLN A 12 21.34 14.59 23.60
CA GLN A 12 20.42 14.12 22.57
C GLN A 12 21.08 13.17 21.54
N ILE A 13 22.37 13.39 21.24
CA ILE A 13 23.10 12.56 20.26
C ILE A 13 23.69 11.34 20.96
N ASN A 14 22.82 10.33 21.13
CA ASN A 14 23.15 9.06 21.79
C ASN A 14 22.44 7.90 21.08
N GLU A 15 22.61 6.69 21.57
CA GLU A 15 22.03 5.46 21.00
C GLU A 15 20.49 5.43 21.05
N GLN A 16 19.86 6.25 21.90
CA GLN A 16 18.41 6.38 22.00
C GLN A 16 17.82 7.35 20.98
N LEU A 17 18.66 8.07 20.23
CA LEU A 17 18.21 8.96 19.16
C LEU A 17 17.52 8.16 18.05
N ILE A 18 16.33 8.60 17.65
CA ILE A 18 15.64 8.08 16.45
C ILE A 18 16.03 8.92 15.25
N GLN A 19 15.89 10.24 15.35
CA GLN A 19 16.28 11.20 14.32
C GLN A 19 16.43 12.59 14.90
N ALA A 20 17.18 13.46 14.21
CA ALA A 20 17.06 14.89 14.41
C ALA A 20 17.02 15.63 13.07
N VAL A 21 16.48 16.85 13.13
CA VAL A 21 16.29 17.70 11.95
C VAL A 21 16.76 19.11 12.31
N VAL A 22 17.70 19.62 11.51
CA VAL A 22 18.13 21.03 11.56
C VAL A 22 17.50 21.78 10.39
N SER A 23 16.87 22.90 10.65
CA SER A 23 16.12 23.67 9.65
C SER A 23 16.08 25.17 9.98
N GLY A 24 15.52 25.97 9.06
CA GLY A 24 15.42 27.41 9.24
C GLY A 24 16.77 28.11 9.10
N ARG A 25 17.47 27.88 8.00
CA ARG A 25 18.73 28.55 7.69
C ARG A 25 18.57 30.06 7.72
N ARG A 26 19.54 30.78 8.28
CA ARG A 26 19.48 32.24 8.50
C ARG A 26 19.85 33.02 7.26
N THR A 27 20.90 32.60 6.58
CA THR A 27 21.48 33.31 5.41
C THR A 27 22.31 32.34 4.58
N GLY A 28 22.54 32.68 3.30
CA GLY A 28 23.64 32.17 2.49
C GLY A 28 23.36 30.93 1.69
N GLU A 29 24.38 30.48 1.01
CA GLU A 29 24.43 29.27 0.19
C GLU A 29 24.66 28.04 1.06
N GLY A 30 24.21 26.87 0.57
CA GLY A 30 24.39 25.57 1.23
C GLY A 30 23.08 24.90 1.63
N PRO A 31 23.11 23.83 2.43
CA PRO A 31 21.94 23.01 2.69
C PRO A 31 20.82 23.77 3.39
N SER A 32 19.62 23.69 2.85
CA SER A 32 18.41 24.28 3.45
C SER A 32 17.92 23.51 4.68
N LYS A 33 18.28 22.22 4.76
CA LYS A 33 17.87 21.29 5.82
C LYS A 33 18.89 20.18 5.98
N VAL A 34 19.13 19.79 7.23
CA VAL A 34 19.93 18.61 7.56
C VAL A 34 19.08 17.64 8.38
N LYS A 35 18.93 16.41 7.91
CA LYS A 35 18.35 15.30 8.67
C LYS A 35 19.46 14.39 9.13
N LEU A 36 19.41 13.95 10.37
CA LEU A 36 20.36 12.97 10.88
C LEU A 36 19.65 11.81 11.57
N ARG A 37 20.28 10.64 11.49
CA ARG A 37 19.83 9.42 12.16
C ARG A 37 21.03 8.54 12.53
N PRO A 38 20.95 7.76 13.60
CA PRO A 38 21.95 6.73 13.87
C PRO A 38 21.86 5.64 12.81
N VAL A 39 23.01 5.11 12.39
CA VAL A 39 23.17 3.99 11.46
C VAL A 39 24.28 3.07 11.96
N GLU A 40 24.10 1.78 11.80
CA GLU A 40 25.15 0.80 12.12
C GLU A 40 25.99 0.50 10.88
N LEU A 41 27.31 0.67 10.99
CA LEU A 41 28.31 0.36 9.97
C LEU A 41 29.38 -0.51 10.60
N LYS A 42 29.59 -1.72 10.09
CA LYS A 42 30.62 -2.68 10.56
C LYS A 42 30.61 -2.90 12.08
N GLY A 43 29.41 -2.96 12.69
CA GLY A 43 29.23 -3.17 14.13
C GLY A 43 29.48 -1.94 15.00
N GLN A 44 29.67 -0.75 14.42
CA GLN A 44 29.81 0.53 15.12
C GLN A 44 28.67 1.48 14.75
N ILE A 45 28.27 2.32 15.71
CA ILE A 45 27.22 3.31 15.50
C ILE A 45 27.84 4.59 14.95
N PHE A 46 27.34 5.01 13.78
CA PHE A 46 27.60 6.30 13.18
C PHE A 46 26.33 7.12 13.11
N TYR A 47 26.46 8.42 12.91
CA TYR A 47 25.34 9.34 12.70
C TYR A 47 25.39 9.82 11.25
N GLN A 48 24.40 9.40 10.45
CA GLN A 48 24.31 9.80 9.05
C GLN A 48 23.56 11.12 8.94
N ALA A 49 24.22 12.16 8.42
CA ALA A 49 23.61 13.41 8.02
C ALA A 49 23.21 13.36 6.54
N SER A 50 21.94 13.72 6.26
CA SER A 50 21.39 13.94 4.92
C SER A 50 21.16 15.45 4.73
N MET A 51 22.00 16.07 3.94
CA MET A 51 22.02 17.51 3.69
C MET A 51 21.30 17.81 2.39
N THR A 52 20.22 18.59 2.44
CA THR A 52 19.42 18.98 1.26
C THR A 52 19.86 20.35 0.75
N GLU A 53 20.34 20.42 -0.47
CA GLU A 53 20.76 21.63 -1.16
C GLU A 53 20.08 21.73 -2.53
N GLY A 54 19.12 22.62 -2.66
CA GLY A 54 18.26 22.67 -3.85
C GLY A 54 17.54 21.34 -4.07
N THR A 55 17.77 20.71 -5.23
CA THR A 55 17.23 19.39 -5.60
C THR A 55 18.15 18.24 -5.24
N LYS A 56 19.36 18.50 -4.71
CA LYS A 56 20.35 17.49 -4.40
C LYS A 56 20.36 17.14 -2.91
N VAL A 57 20.67 15.88 -2.60
CA VAL A 57 20.84 15.40 -1.22
C VAL A 57 22.21 14.75 -1.09
N TYR A 58 23.01 15.24 -0.16
CA TYR A 58 24.33 14.69 0.15
C TYR A 58 24.27 13.92 1.45
N HIS A 59 24.97 12.80 1.53
CA HIS A 59 25.05 11.98 2.74
C HIS A 59 26.48 11.95 3.26
N LYS A 60 26.62 12.13 4.57
CA LYS A 60 27.91 11.98 5.27
C LYS A 60 27.70 11.26 6.59
N ASN A 61 28.57 10.34 6.93
CA ASN A 61 28.56 9.62 8.21
C ASN A 61 29.60 10.23 9.14
N PHE A 62 29.24 10.38 10.39
CA PHE A 62 30.05 10.98 11.43
C PHE A 62 30.08 10.05 12.65
N THR A 63 31.17 10.07 13.39
CA THR A 63 31.18 9.57 14.76
C THR A 63 30.28 10.44 15.65
N ARG A 64 30.05 10.03 16.88
CA ARG A 64 29.23 10.82 17.82
C ARG A 64 29.84 12.21 18.06
N GLU A 65 31.13 12.26 18.33
CA GLU A 65 31.89 13.48 18.61
C GLU A 65 31.90 14.42 17.40
N GLU A 66 32.18 13.89 16.22
CA GLU A 66 32.13 14.67 14.98
C GLU A 66 30.74 15.22 14.69
N MET A 67 29.68 14.44 14.96
CA MET A 67 28.30 14.89 14.75
C MET A 67 27.94 16.01 15.71
N ILE A 68 28.33 15.92 16.98
CA ILE A 68 28.09 16.99 17.97
C ILE A 68 28.78 18.28 17.53
N ALA A 69 30.08 18.21 17.15
CA ALA A 69 30.81 19.36 16.64
C ALA A 69 30.19 19.96 15.37
N TYR A 70 29.78 19.11 14.43
CA TYR A 70 29.09 19.53 13.21
C TYR A 70 27.77 20.27 13.52
N LEU A 71 26.95 19.74 14.43
CA LEU A 71 25.68 20.35 14.81
C LEU A 71 25.86 21.65 15.59
N GLU A 72 26.87 21.73 16.46
CA GLU A 72 27.21 22.94 17.19
C GLU A 72 27.51 24.07 16.19
N HIS A 73 28.35 23.82 15.19
CA HIS A 73 28.64 24.77 14.13
C HIS A 73 27.40 25.06 13.26
N ALA A 74 26.63 24.05 12.89
CA ALA A 74 25.41 24.23 12.10
C ALA A 74 24.38 25.14 12.81
N MET A 75 24.30 25.12 14.13
CA MET A 75 23.40 26.01 14.89
C MET A 75 23.81 27.50 14.85
N GLU A 76 25.00 27.84 14.36
CA GLU A 76 25.36 29.21 14.04
C GLU A 76 24.63 29.71 12.78
N GLU A 77 24.34 28.82 11.84
CA GLU A 77 23.69 29.12 10.56
C GLU A 77 22.18 28.82 10.55
N PHE A 78 21.72 27.95 11.43
CA PHE A 78 20.32 27.52 11.48
C PHE A 78 19.61 28.04 12.74
N ARG A 79 18.28 28.14 12.66
CA ARG A 79 17.45 28.63 13.77
C ARG A 79 16.81 27.53 14.59
N GLN A 80 16.69 26.33 14.02
CA GLN A 80 15.92 25.28 14.66
C GLN A 80 16.63 23.93 14.55
N LEU A 81 16.66 23.22 15.67
CA LEU A 81 16.98 21.80 15.76
C LEU A 81 15.85 21.12 16.52
N GLN A 82 15.37 19.99 15.98
CA GLN A 82 14.42 19.12 16.66
C GLN A 82 15.00 17.72 16.68
N ALA A 83 15.15 17.14 17.86
CA ALA A 83 15.59 15.79 18.09
C ALA A 83 14.43 14.97 18.63
N THR A 84 14.22 13.78 18.08
CA THR A 84 13.26 12.78 18.55
C THR A 84 14.04 11.58 19.02
N GLY A 85 13.87 11.23 20.27
CA GLY A 85 14.51 10.07 20.89
C GLY A 85 13.48 9.11 21.48
N ARG A 86 13.93 7.93 21.89
CA ARG A 86 13.07 6.92 22.53
C ARG A 86 12.69 7.29 23.96
N SER A 87 13.62 7.88 24.69
CA SER A 87 13.43 8.29 26.10
C SER A 87 13.04 9.75 26.25
N GLN A 88 13.45 10.59 25.31
CA GLN A 88 13.15 12.01 25.35
C GLN A 88 13.20 12.65 23.97
N ASP A 89 12.40 13.69 23.78
CA ASP A 89 12.50 14.64 22.67
C ASP A 89 13.19 15.91 23.12
N GLY A 90 13.85 16.59 22.18
CA GLY A 90 14.50 17.85 22.44
C GLY A 90 14.37 18.84 21.29
N SER A 91 14.40 20.12 21.61
CA SER A 91 14.39 21.17 20.59
C SER A 91 15.23 22.37 20.98
N ILE A 92 15.87 22.97 19.98
CA ILE A 92 16.53 24.25 20.06
C ILE A 92 15.82 25.20 19.12
N LEU A 93 15.47 26.38 19.58
CA LEU A 93 14.97 27.48 18.76
C LEU A 93 15.81 28.73 19.02
N ILE A 94 16.40 29.26 17.95
CA ILE A 94 17.22 30.51 18.06
C ILE A 94 16.42 31.65 17.47
N SER A 95 16.17 32.67 18.29
CA SER A 95 15.45 33.87 17.92
C SER A 95 16.22 34.74 16.91
N LYS A 96 15.55 35.71 16.28
CA LYS A 96 16.20 36.68 15.38
C LYS A 96 17.34 37.44 16.05
N LYS A 97 17.25 37.63 17.38
CA LYS A 97 18.27 38.32 18.23
C LYS A 97 19.38 37.37 18.71
N GLY A 98 19.46 36.12 18.25
CA GLY A 98 20.50 35.16 18.61
C GLY A 98 20.26 34.40 19.93
N LYS A 99 19.18 34.67 20.67
CA LYS A 99 18.90 33.98 21.95
C LYS A 99 18.39 32.55 21.67
N ALA A 100 19.10 31.56 22.18
CA ALA A 100 18.69 30.16 22.14
C ALA A 100 17.64 29.83 23.20
N THR A 101 16.61 29.11 22.84
CA THR A 101 15.64 28.51 23.76
C THR A 101 15.73 27.00 23.58
N ILE A 102 16.08 26.28 24.64
CA ILE A 102 16.24 24.83 24.67
C ILE A 102 15.07 24.23 25.46
N LYS A 103 14.42 23.20 24.87
CA LYS A 103 13.36 22.46 25.56
C LYS A 103 13.63 20.97 25.43
N THR A 104 13.37 20.22 26.48
CA THR A 104 13.40 18.75 26.50
C THR A 104 12.10 18.25 27.10
N LYS A 105 11.58 17.16 26.54
CA LYS A 105 10.37 16.46 26.99
C LYS A 105 10.71 14.99 27.17
N GLN A 106 10.64 14.51 28.40
CA GLN A 106 10.84 13.10 28.69
C GLN A 106 9.58 12.29 28.35
N HIS A 107 9.78 11.10 27.83
CA HIS A 107 8.74 10.10 27.67
C HIS A 107 8.69 9.23 28.92
N GLY A 108 7.51 8.64 29.21
CA GLY A 108 7.40 7.63 30.28
C GLY A 108 8.29 6.41 29.99
N PRO A 109 8.44 5.47 30.95
CA PRO A 109 9.37 4.36 30.81
C PRO A 109 9.10 3.60 29.52
N ALA A 110 10.06 3.70 28.58
CA ALA A 110 10.03 2.94 27.35
C ALA A 110 10.09 1.45 27.69
N GLN A 111 9.17 0.66 27.13
CA GLN A 111 9.32 -0.79 27.14
C GLN A 111 10.69 -1.13 26.57
N ASN A 112 11.45 -1.99 27.29
CA ASN A 112 12.80 -2.42 26.95
C ASN A 112 12.83 -3.27 25.66
N GLU A 113 12.48 -2.69 24.52
CA GLU A 113 12.77 -3.30 23.24
C GLU A 113 14.23 -3.08 22.87
N LYS A 114 14.95 -4.16 22.59
CA LYS A 114 16.35 -4.12 22.11
C LYS A 114 16.44 -3.12 20.95
N ILE A 115 17.39 -2.20 21.07
CA ILE A 115 17.67 -1.16 20.07
C ILE A 115 18.01 -1.82 18.74
N LYS A 116 17.08 -1.88 17.81
CA LYS A 116 17.36 -2.19 16.40
C LYS A 116 17.67 -0.87 15.70
N ILE A 117 18.95 -0.47 15.69
CA ILE A 117 19.41 0.61 14.82
C ILE A 117 19.25 0.11 13.39
N ALA A 118 18.58 0.89 12.55
CA ALA A 118 18.35 0.50 11.17
C ALA A 118 19.71 0.38 10.45
N PRO A 119 20.02 -0.74 9.78
CA PRO A 119 21.25 -0.87 9.00
C PRO A 119 21.33 0.24 7.95
N HIS A 120 22.55 0.64 7.60
CA HIS A 120 22.82 1.73 6.64
C HIS A 120 22.08 1.54 5.31
N ASN A 121 22.08 0.31 4.79
CA ASN A 121 21.27 -0.10 3.68
C ASN A 121 19.97 -0.72 4.22
N ARG A 122 18.85 -0.01 4.06
CA ARG A 122 17.55 -0.54 4.38
C ARG A 122 17.21 -1.65 3.39
N VAL A 123 17.59 -2.88 3.73
CA VAL A 123 17.16 -4.05 2.97
C VAL A 123 15.66 -4.16 3.19
N LYS A 124 14.89 -4.03 2.11
CA LYS A 124 13.44 -4.21 2.14
C LYS A 124 13.17 -5.63 2.64
N GLN A 125 12.49 -5.76 3.78
CA GLN A 125 12.12 -7.08 4.31
C GLN A 125 10.88 -7.55 3.54
N TYR A 126 11.12 -8.41 2.56
CA TYR A 126 10.06 -9.09 1.83
C TYR A 126 9.41 -10.18 2.70
N ILE A 127 8.12 -10.44 2.47
CA ILE A 127 7.38 -11.54 3.09
C ILE A 127 7.94 -12.87 2.59
N LEU A 128 8.00 -13.04 1.28
CA LEU A 128 8.74 -14.14 0.66
C LEU A 128 10.21 -13.71 0.52
N ARG A 129 11.12 -14.51 1.02
CA ARG A 129 12.56 -14.18 1.09
C ARG A 129 13.36 -15.14 0.26
N GLU A 130 14.55 -14.73 -0.10
CA GLU A 130 15.57 -15.62 -0.63
C GLU A 130 15.87 -16.74 0.39
N GLY A 131 16.04 -17.97 -0.10
CA GLY A 131 16.16 -19.16 0.75
C GLY A 131 14.85 -19.86 1.11
N MET A 132 13.69 -19.23 0.88
CA MET A 132 12.37 -19.86 1.05
C MET A 132 11.96 -20.48 -0.29
N ALA A 133 12.21 -21.78 -0.47
CA ALA A 133 11.83 -22.50 -1.69
C ALA A 133 10.31 -22.72 -1.77
N ALA A 134 9.55 -21.69 -2.13
CA ALA A 134 8.13 -21.82 -2.38
C ALA A 134 7.90 -22.45 -3.77
N PRO A 135 7.20 -23.60 -3.88
CA PRO A 135 7.07 -24.37 -5.12
C PRO A 135 6.57 -23.54 -6.30
N PHE A 136 5.54 -22.73 -6.09
CA PHE A 136 4.96 -21.89 -7.13
C PHE A 136 5.93 -20.81 -7.67
N LEU A 137 6.89 -20.32 -6.87
CA LEU A 137 7.92 -19.37 -7.33
C LEU A 137 8.96 -20.06 -8.20
N VAL A 138 9.25 -21.34 -7.93
CA VAL A 138 10.19 -22.14 -8.74
C VAL A 138 9.59 -22.42 -10.09
N ASP A 139 8.33 -22.87 -10.16
CA ASP A 139 7.64 -23.17 -11.41
C ASP A 139 7.36 -21.92 -12.27
N LEU A 140 7.19 -20.75 -11.62
CA LEU A 140 7.14 -19.47 -12.32
C LEU A 140 8.51 -19.01 -12.86
N GLY A 141 9.58 -19.69 -12.51
CA GLY A 141 10.94 -19.28 -12.84
C GLY A 141 11.37 -17.97 -12.16
N VAL A 142 10.67 -17.58 -11.08
CA VAL A 142 11.00 -16.40 -10.26
C VAL A 142 12.09 -16.74 -9.24
N MET A 143 12.11 -18.00 -8.82
CA MET A 143 13.07 -18.51 -7.85
C MET A 143 13.71 -19.82 -8.40
N THR A 144 14.95 -20.07 -8.07
CA THR A 144 15.64 -21.33 -8.36
C THR A 144 15.28 -22.38 -7.31
N LYS A 145 15.55 -23.66 -7.59
CA LYS A 145 15.30 -24.78 -6.64
C LYS A 145 16.10 -24.64 -5.32
N ASP A 146 17.22 -23.96 -5.35
CA ASP A 146 18.02 -23.63 -4.16
C ASP A 146 17.59 -22.33 -3.46
N GLY A 147 16.45 -21.76 -3.85
CA GLY A 147 15.80 -20.62 -3.19
C GLY A 147 16.37 -19.25 -3.56
N LYS A 148 17.21 -19.12 -4.59
CA LYS A 148 17.73 -17.83 -5.08
C LYS A 148 16.77 -17.16 -6.02
N ILE A 149 16.67 -15.83 -5.94
CA ILE A 149 15.83 -15.05 -6.83
C ILE A 149 16.51 -14.90 -8.20
N VAL A 150 15.74 -15.18 -9.27
CA VAL A 150 16.21 -15.01 -10.65
C VAL A 150 16.23 -13.53 -11.00
N ALA A 151 17.41 -12.96 -11.27
CA ALA A 151 17.60 -11.52 -11.47
C ALA A 151 16.67 -10.92 -12.55
N SER A 152 16.46 -11.61 -13.68
CA SER A 152 15.55 -11.16 -14.75
C SER A 152 14.06 -11.21 -14.37
N ARG A 153 13.69 -11.82 -13.24
CA ARG A 153 12.35 -11.95 -12.71
C ARG A 153 12.14 -11.18 -11.40
N TYR A 154 13.10 -10.33 -11.02
CA TYR A 154 13.05 -9.61 -9.75
C TYR A 154 11.85 -8.70 -9.63
N ASP A 155 11.40 -8.06 -10.72
CA ASP A 155 10.19 -7.21 -10.69
C ASP A 155 8.93 -8.03 -10.39
N LYS A 156 8.84 -9.25 -10.92
CA LYS A 156 7.73 -10.16 -10.60
C LYS A 156 7.76 -10.60 -9.14
N PHE A 157 8.94 -10.87 -8.61
CA PHE A 157 9.13 -11.14 -7.18
C PHE A 157 8.69 -9.95 -6.31
N ARG A 158 9.03 -8.72 -6.69
CA ARG A 158 8.58 -7.50 -6.00
C ARG A 158 7.06 -7.34 -6.06
N GLN A 159 6.45 -7.58 -7.21
CA GLN A 159 5.00 -7.51 -7.40
C GLN A 159 4.27 -8.49 -6.48
N ILE A 160 4.71 -9.74 -6.42
CA ILE A 160 4.14 -10.77 -5.54
C ILE A 160 4.25 -10.31 -4.06
N ASN A 161 5.43 -9.90 -3.63
CA ASN A 161 5.61 -9.43 -2.25
C ASN A 161 4.76 -8.19 -1.94
N ARG A 162 4.60 -7.27 -2.89
CA ARG A 162 3.74 -6.09 -2.71
C ARG A 162 2.27 -6.49 -2.51
N PHE A 163 1.78 -7.45 -3.27
CA PHE A 163 0.45 -8.01 -3.08
C PHE A 163 0.28 -8.62 -1.68
N LEU A 164 1.26 -9.40 -1.24
CA LEU A 164 1.25 -9.98 0.11
C LEU A 164 1.32 -8.93 1.22
N GLU A 165 2.00 -7.79 1.00
CA GLU A 165 1.98 -6.65 1.94
C GLU A 165 0.55 -6.14 2.14
N PHE A 166 -0.25 -6.00 1.06
CA PHE A 166 -1.67 -5.60 1.18
C PHE A 166 -2.51 -6.63 1.93
N ILE A 167 -2.25 -7.93 1.73
CA ILE A 167 -2.91 -8.98 2.50
C ILE A 167 -2.50 -8.90 3.97
N ARG A 168 -1.22 -8.72 4.27
CA ARG A 168 -0.73 -8.57 5.65
C ARG A 168 -1.43 -7.44 6.39
N ASP A 169 -1.66 -6.32 5.74
CA ASP A 169 -2.31 -5.15 6.34
C ASP A 169 -3.76 -5.44 6.75
N ILE A 170 -4.43 -6.39 6.08
CA ILE A 170 -5.85 -6.72 6.37
C ILE A 170 -6.00 -7.99 7.22
N LEU A 171 -4.94 -8.70 7.56
CA LEU A 171 -5.02 -9.90 8.42
C LEU A 171 -5.80 -9.67 9.72
N PRO A 172 -5.64 -8.53 10.44
CA PRO A 172 -6.40 -8.26 11.66
C PRO A 172 -7.92 -8.12 11.45
N LYS A 173 -8.37 -8.04 10.20
CA LYS A 173 -9.79 -7.93 9.81
C LYS A 173 -10.41 -9.27 9.45
N LEU A 174 -9.60 -10.32 9.32
CA LEU A 174 -10.04 -11.67 9.02
C LEU A 174 -10.16 -12.51 10.30
N PRO A 175 -11.20 -13.35 10.45
CA PRO A 175 -11.33 -14.26 11.58
C PRO A 175 -10.20 -15.32 11.58
N LYS A 176 -9.68 -15.64 12.77
CA LYS A 176 -8.60 -16.63 12.96
C LYS A 176 -9.06 -17.90 13.63
N ASP A 177 -10.27 -17.92 14.13
CA ASP A 177 -10.90 -18.95 14.95
C ASP A 177 -11.73 -19.98 14.15
N ARG A 178 -11.84 -19.77 12.83
CA ARG A 178 -12.56 -20.64 11.90
C ARG A 178 -11.94 -20.62 10.51
N GLU A 179 -12.36 -21.58 9.68
CA GLU A 179 -12.04 -21.56 8.24
C GLU A 179 -12.60 -20.28 7.60
N ILE A 180 -11.79 -19.63 6.78
CA ILE A 180 -12.17 -18.48 5.95
C ILE A 180 -12.24 -18.86 4.48
N THR A 181 -13.29 -18.39 3.81
CA THR A 181 -13.47 -18.61 2.37
C THR A 181 -13.02 -17.38 1.60
N ILE A 182 -12.16 -17.59 0.60
CA ILE A 182 -11.60 -16.54 -0.25
C ILE A 182 -11.89 -16.87 -1.71
N LEU A 183 -12.46 -15.93 -2.46
CA LEU A 183 -12.64 -16.04 -3.90
C LEU A 183 -11.69 -15.11 -4.65
N ASP A 184 -11.01 -15.65 -5.67
CA ASP A 184 -10.19 -14.91 -6.62
C ASP A 184 -10.80 -15.00 -8.02
N PHE A 185 -11.36 -13.89 -8.48
CA PHE A 185 -12.01 -13.79 -9.79
C PHE A 185 -11.04 -13.35 -10.88
N GLY A 186 -11.07 -14.09 -12.03
CA GLY A 186 -10.13 -13.85 -13.12
C GLY A 186 -8.72 -14.22 -12.71
N CYS A 187 -8.56 -15.34 -12.01
CA CYS A 187 -7.29 -15.75 -11.42
C CYS A 187 -6.18 -15.98 -12.46
N GLY A 188 -6.51 -16.18 -13.73
CA GLY A 188 -5.56 -16.35 -14.83
C GLY A 188 -4.53 -17.44 -14.52
N LYS A 189 -3.25 -17.15 -14.70
CA LYS A 189 -2.15 -18.08 -14.34
C LYS A 189 -1.98 -18.26 -12.82
N SER A 190 -2.81 -17.65 -12.01
CA SER A 190 -3.00 -17.83 -10.56
C SER A 190 -1.78 -17.68 -9.67
N TYR A 191 -0.68 -17.08 -10.16
CA TYR A 191 0.53 -16.96 -9.34
C TYR A 191 0.32 -16.12 -8.07
N LEU A 192 -0.59 -15.13 -8.10
CA LEU A 192 -0.96 -14.35 -6.91
C LEU A 192 -1.90 -15.15 -6.00
N THR A 193 -2.78 -15.98 -6.57
CA THR A 193 -3.63 -16.90 -5.81
C THR A 193 -2.80 -17.93 -5.06
N PHE A 194 -1.80 -18.54 -5.71
CA PHE A 194 -0.83 -19.43 -5.06
C PHE A 194 -0.03 -18.74 -3.97
N ALA A 195 0.43 -17.51 -4.23
CA ALA A 195 1.17 -16.71 -3.24
C ALA A 195 0.30 -16.38 -2.03
N MET A 196 -0.96 -15.99 -2.24
CA MET A 196 -1.94 -15.71 -1.19
C MET A 196 -2.22 -16.97 -0.33
N TYR A 197 -2.50 -18.12 -0.98
CA TYR A 197 -2.70 -19.38 -0.28
C TYR A 197 -1.49 -19.75 0.58
N TYR A 198 -0.29 -19.74 -0.01
CA TYR A 198 0.95 -20.06 0.69
C TYR A 198 1.18 -19.12 1.89
N TYR A 199 0.97 -17.82 1.70
CA TYR A 199 1.13 -16.85 2.76
C TYR A 199 0.15 -17.07 3.90
N LEU A 200 -1.13 -17.20 3.60
CA LEU A 200 -2.17 -17.34 4.62
C LEU A 200 -2.09 -18.71 5.33
N ARG A 201 -1.94 -19.78 4.56
CA ARG A 201 -1.95 -21.15 5.12
C ARG A 201 -0.63 -21.52 5.75
N GLU A 202 0.48 -21.40 4.97
CA GLU A 202 1.79 -21.94 5.38
C GLU A 202 2.56 -21.00 6.29
N LEU A 203 2.44 -19.67 6.10
CA LEU A 203 3.23 -18.70 6.88
C LEU A 203 2.46 -18.12 8.06
N GLU A 204 1.17 -17.82 7.91
CA GLU A 204 0.35 -17.17 8.95
C GLU A 204 -0.57 -18.15 9.70
N GLY A 205 -0.70 -19.40 9.23
CA GLY A 205 -1.43 -20.47 9.88
C GLY A 205 -2.96 -20.28 9.90
N PHE A 206 -3.51 -19.55 8.94
CA PHE A 206 -4.96 -19.46 8.80
C PHE A 206 -5.53 -20.76 8.25
N ASP A 207 -6.71 -21.17 8.72
CA ASP A 207 -7.50 -22.17 8.03
C ASP A 207 -8.24 -21.50 6.88
N VAL A 208 -7.84 -21.81 5.63
CA VAL A 208 -8.34 -21.14 4.43
C VAL A 208 -8.90 -22.14 3.42
N ASN A 209 -10.00 -21.77 2.80
CA ASN A 209 -10.54 -22.38 1.58
C ASN A 209 -10.48 -21.33 0.47
N VAL A 210 -9.57 -21.50 -0.49
CA VAL A 210 -9.37 -20.55 -1.57
C VAL A 210 -9.93 -21.10 -2.86
N ILE A 211 -10.76 -20.31 -3.53
CA ILE A 211 -11.44 -20.67 -4.78
C ILE A 211 -11.00 -19.67 -5.86
N GLY A 212 -10.29 -20.17 -6.87
CA GLY A 212 -9.94 -19.42 -8.06
C GLY A 212 -10.96 -19.69 -9.19
N LEU A 213 -11.43 -18.63 -9.84
CA LEU A 213 -12.36 -18.71 -10.97
C LEU A 213 -11.76 -18.07 -12.22
N ASP A 214 -11.86 -18.75 -13.34
CA ASP A 214 -11.50 -18.23 -14.67
C ASP A 214 -12.41 -18.83 -15.75
N LEU A 215 -12.53 -18.13 -16.89
CA LEU A 215 -13.33 -18.61 -18.02
C LEU A 215 -12.60 -19.69 -18.84
N LYS A 216 -11.28 -19.75 -18.77
CA LYS A 216 -10.42 -20.60 -19.61
C LYS A 216 -10.20 -21.97 -18.97
N GLU A 217 -10.74 -23.00 -19.58
CA GLU A 217 -10.64 -24.39 -19.09
C GLU A 217 -9.20 -24.89 -18.98
N ASP A 218 -8.35 -24.55 -19.97
CA ASP A 218 -6.93 -24.95 -19.98
C ASP A 218 -6.14 -24.33 -18.78
N VAL A 219 -6.47 -23.09 -18.44
CA VAL A 219 -5.90 -22.41 -17.28
C VAL A 219 -6.33 -23.10 -15.98
N ILE A 220 -7.62 -23.37 -15.82
CA ILE A 220 -8.18 -24.04 -14.64
C ILE A 220 -7.59 -25.43 -14.44
N ARG A 221 -7.51 -26.24 -15.52
CA ARG A 221 -6.88 -27.56 -15.48
C ARG A 221 -5.43 -27.47 -15.01
N HIS A 222 -4.63 -26.59 -15.61
CA HIS A 222 -3.23 -26.41 -15.26
C HIS A 222 -3.06 -25.98 -13.79
N CYS A 223 -3.83 -24.98 -13.34
CA CYS A 223 -3.77 -24.51 -11.95
C CYS A 223 -4.19 -25.58 -10.94
N SER A 224 -5.21 -26.40 -11.29
CA SER A 224 -5.63 -27.53 -10.45
C SER A 224 -4.57 -28.64 -10.34
N GLU A 225 -3.83 -28.89 -11.43
CA GLU A 225 -2.70 -29.83 -11.42
C GLU A 225 -1.56 -29.32 -10.54
N LEU A 226 -1.21 -28.05 -10.64
CA LEU A 226 -0.20 -27.41 -9.81
C LEU A 226 -0.60 -27.43 -8.33
N ALA A 227 -1.84 -27.04 -7.97
CA ALA A 227 -2.32 -27.06 -6.59
C ALA A 227 -2.18 -28.46 -5.98
N ARG A 228 -2.58 -29.51 -6.73
CA ARG A 228 -2.39 -30.90 -6.28
C ARG A 228 -0.92 -31.29 -6.13
N SER A 229 -0.06 -30.88 -7.04
CA SER A 229 1.38 -31.18 -6.98
C SER A 229 2.09 -30.51 -5.79
N TYR A 230 1.57 -29.37 -5.32
CA TYR A 230 2.08 -28.66 -4.13
C TYR A 230 1.45 -29.15 -2.81
N GLY A 231 0.45 -30.03 -2.88
CA GLY A 231 -0.29 -30.45 -1.70
C GLY A 231 -1.21 -29.39 -1.11
N TYR A 232 -1.70 -28.47 -1.94
CA TYR A 232 -2.59 -27.36 -1.52
C TYR A 232 -4.06 -27.82 -1.54
N ASP A 233 -4.44 -28.68 -0.61
CA ASP A 233 -5.73 -29.37 -0.56
C ASP A 233 -6.95 -28.44 -0.42
N LYS A 234 -6.75 -27.22 0.06
CA LYS A 234 -7.78 -26.21 0.25
C LYS A 234 -7.70 -25.07 -0.80
N LEU A 235 -7.00 -25.31 -1.93
CA LEU A 235 -6.93 -24.42 -3.07
C LEU A 235 -7.61 -25.07 -4.29
N HIS A 236 -8.77 -24.54 -4.66
CA HIS A 236 -9.62 -25.11 -5.71
C HIS A 236 -9.73 -24.15 -6.88
N PHE A 237 -9.81 -24.70 -8.10
CA PHE A 237 -10.02 -23.90 -9.30
C PHE A 237 -11.23 -24.42 -10.08
N TYR A 238 -12.12 -23.50 -10.46
CA TYR A 238 -13.33 -23.83 -11.22
C TYR A 238 -13.47 -22.93 -12.44
N GLN A 239 -13.94 -23.52 -13.53
CA GLN A 239 -14.33 -22.76 -14.70
C GLN A 239 -15.69 -22.11 -14.43
N GLY A 240 -15.79 -20.79 -14.59
CA GLY A 240 -17.06 -20.09 -14.41
C GLY A 240 -16.94 -18.59 -14.63
N ASP A 241 -18.11 -18.00 -14.92
CA ASP A 241 -18.30 -16.57 -14.99
C ASP A 241 -18.66 -16.03 -13.59
N ILE A 242 -18.13 -14.85 -13.30
CA ILE A 242 -18.37 -14.11 -12.04
C ILE A 242 -19.87 -13.88 -11.79
N ALA A 243 -20.60 -13.49 -12.83
CA ALA A 243 -22.01 -13.13 -12.73
C ALA A 243 -22.91 -14.32 -12.37
N GLY A 244 -22.56 -15.53 -12.82
CA GLY A 244 -23.34 -16.76 -12.66
C GLY A 244 -22.84 -17.70 -11.57
N TYR A 245 -21.80 -17.34 -10.81
CA TYR A 245 -21.25 -18.24 -9.79
C TYR A 245 -22.14 -18.27 -8.53
N GLU A 246 -22.63 -19.46 -8.20
CA GLU A 246 -23.51 -19.71 -7.04
C GLU A 246 -22.91 -20.74 -6.04
N GLY A 247 -21.63 -21.09 -6.21
CA GLY A 247 -20.97 -22.14 -5.43
C GLY A 247 -20.75 -21.81 -3.95
N VAL A 248 -21.05 -20.59 -3.52
CA VAL A 248 -20.90 -20.13 -2.12
C VAL A 248 -22.06 -19.21 -1.72
N SER A 249 -22.43 -19.26 -0.44
CA SER A 249 -23.45 -18.37 0.15
C SER A 249 -22.86 -17.17 0.90
N SER A 250 -21.63 -17.27 1.33
CA SER A 250 -20.88 -16.21 2.04
C SER A 250 -19.40 -16.35 1.79
N VAL A 251 -18.68 -15.25 1.83
CA VAL A 251 -17.23 -15.16 1.57
C VAL A 251 -16.60 -14.18 2.54
N ASP A 252 -15.42 -14.49 3.04
CA ASP A 252 -14.68 -13.59 3.94
C ASP A 252 -13.85 -12.56 3.16
N MET A 253 -13.25 -12.97 2.04
CA MET A 253 -12.48 -12.09 1.20
C MET A 253 -12.71 -12.36 -0.29
N VAL A 254 -12.87 -11.30 -1.06
CA VAL A 254 -12.89 -11.34 -2.53
C VAL A 254 -11.66 -10.63 -3.07
N VAL A 255 -10.98 -11.30 -3.97
CA VAL A 255 -9.85 -10.78 -4.73
C VAL A 255 -10.21 -10.76 -6.22
N THR A 256 -9.91 -9.67 -6.90
CA THR A 256 -10.10 -9.56 -8.36
C THR A 256 -9.01 -8.66 -8.94
N LEU A 257 -7.99 -9.26 -9.52
CA LEU A 257 -6.82 -8.55 -10.00
C LEU A 257 -6.81 -8.36 -11.52
N HIS A 258 -7.64 -9.10 -12.26
CA HIS A 258 -7.63 -9.11 -13.72
C HIS A 258 -9.03 -9.19 -14.36
N ALA A 259 -10.09 -8.87 -13.61
CA ALA A 259 -11.41 -8.72 -14.19
C ALA A 259 -11.49 -7.41 -14.99
N CYS A 260 -11.78 -7.50 -16.30
CA CYS A 260 -11.79 -6.36 -17.20
C CYS A 260 -13.13 -5.64 -17.21
N ASP A 261 -13.10 -4.30 -17.22
CA ASP A 261 -14.23 -3.40 -17.41
C ASP A 261 -15.39 -3.72 -16.44
N THR A 262 -16.59 -4.02 -16.95
CA THR A 262 -17.77 -4.32 -16.14
C THR A 262 -17.69 -5.66 -15.38
N ALA A 263 -16.79 -6.59 -15.75
CA ALA A 263 -16.57 -7.80 -14.97
C ALA A 263 -16.07 -7.48 -13.54
N THR A 264 -15.30 -6.40 -13.39
CA THR A 264 -14.95 -5.88 -12.06
C THR A 264 -16.20 -5.48 -11.26
N ASP A 265 -17.17 -4.83 -11.90
CA ASP A 265 -18.41 -4.38 -11.24
C ASP A 265 -19.27 -5.54 -10.78
N PHE A 266 -19.37 -6.61 -11.57
CA PHE A 266 -20.03 -7.85 -11.15
C PHE A 266 -19.31 -8.51 -9.95
N ALA A 267 -17.98 -8.55 -9.96
CA ALA A 267 -17.20 -9.07 -8.84
C ALA A 267 -17.43 -8.28 -7.55
N LEU A 268 -17.43 -6.94 -7.63
CA LEU A 268 -17.69 -6.06 -6.49
C LEU A 268 -19.12 -6.21 -5.98
N ALA A 269 -20.11 -6.30 -6.87
CA ALA A 269 -21.51 -6.49 -6.48
C ALA A 269 -21.72 -7.84 -5.78
N LYS A 270 -21.14 -8.93 -6.32
CA LYS A 270 -21.17 -10.26 -5.69
C LYS A 270 -20.45 -10.26 -4.33
N ALA A 271 -19.32 -9.58 -4.19
CA ALA A 271 -18.63 -9.44 -2.93
C ALA A 271 -19.50 -8.77 -1.86
N VAL A 272 -20.25 -7.73 -2.24
CA VAL A 272 -21.23 -7.06 -1.36
C VAL A 272 -22.38 -8.00 -1.00
N GLU A 273 -22.95 -8.73 -1.98
CA GLU A 273 -24.02 -9.70 -1.82
C GLU A 273 -23.66 -10.80 -0.83
N TRP A 274 -22.48 -11.41 -0.98
CA TRP A 274 -21.95 -12.45 -0.08
C TRP A 274 -21.45 -11.91 1.28
N GLY A 275 -21.47 -10.61 1.46
CA GLY A 275 -21.07 -9.98 2.71
C GLY A 275 -19.59 -10.03 3.03
N ALA A 276 -18.74 -10.07 2.03
CA ALA A 276 -17.29 -10.15 2.19
C ALA A 276 -16.76 -9.12 3.22
N GLN A 277 -15.90 -9.56 4.12
CA GLN A 277 -15.26 -8.69 5.10
C GLN A 277 -14.21 -7.78 4.44
N VAL A 278 -13.53 -8.32 3.41
CA VAL A 278 -12.46 -7.62 2.68
C VAL A 278 -12.65 -7.80 1.19
N ILE A 279 -12.43 -6.73 0.42
CA ILE A 279 -12.38 -6.75 -1.03
C ILE A 279 -11.06 -6.12 -1.47
N LEU A 280 -10.30 -6.84 -2.31
CA LEU A 280 -9.09 -6.35 -2.97
C LEU A 280 -9.31 -6.41 -4.48
N SER A 281 -9.43 -5.26 -5.13
CA SER A 281 -9.68 -5.18 -6.57
C SER A 281 -8.64 -4.31 -7.27
N VAL A 282 -8.08 -4.81 -8.38
CA VAL A 282 -7.17 -4.05 -9.25
C VAL A 282 -7.80 -3.98 -10.65
N PRO A 283 -8.62 -2.96 -10.91
CA PRO A 283 -9.24 -2.77 -12.21
C PRO A 283 -8.21 -2.46 -13.30
N CYS A 284 -8.28 -3.14 -14.43
CA CYS A 284 -7.35 -2.93 -15.53
C CYS A 284 -7.96 -2.15 -16.72
N CYS A 285 -9.27 -2.11 -16.85
CA CYS A 285 -10.00 -1.47 -17.95
C CYS A 285 -11.24 -0.75 -17.43
N GLN A 286 -11.58 0.40 -18.02
CA GLN A 286 -12.72 1.24 -17.64
C GLN A 286 -13.38 1.82 -18.91
N HIS A 287 -13.71 0.91 -19.87
CA HIS A 287 -14.26 1.33 -21.17
C HIS A 287 -15.72 1.81 -21.07
N GLU A 288 -16.48 1.30 -20.09
CA GLU A 288 -17.88 1.70 -19.92
C GLU A 288 -18.00 3.21 -19.73
N LEU A 289 -17.34 3.77 -18.71
CA LEU A 289 -17.41 5.20 -18.44
C LEU A 289 -16.79 6.06 -19.54
N ASN A 290 -15.73 5.57 -20.18
CA ASN A 290 -15.12 6.29 -21.31
C ASN A 290 -16.10 6.53 -22.46
N ARG A 291 -17.07 5.63 -22.68
CA ARG A 291 -18.12 5.78 -23.67
C ARG A 291 -19.23 6.72 -23.21
N GLN A 292 -19.60 6.64 -21.93
CA GLN A 292 -20.72 7.41 -21.34
C GLN A 292 -20.37 8.86 -21.08
N ILE A 293 -19.20 9.14 -20.49
CA ILE A 293 -18.84 10.44 -19.92
C ILE A 293 -19.05 11.62 -20.88
N ARG A 294 -19.87 12.57 -20.44
CA ARG A 294 -20.16 13.84 -21.10
C ARG A 294 -20.12 14.94 -20.04
N ASN A 295 -19.54 16.06 -20.36
CA ASN A 295 -19.57 17.26 -19.52
C ASN A 295 -19.09 18.45 -20.36
N GLU A 296 -19.90 19.50 -20.48
CA GLU A 296 -19.58 20.65 -21.33
C GLU A 296 -18.35 21.42 -20.83
N MET A 297 -18.23 21.60 -19.52
CA MET A 297 -17.09 22.30 -18.90
C MET A 297 -15.77 21.58 -19.16
N LEU A 298 -15.76 20.24 -19.13
CA LEU A 298 -14.58 19.40 -19.34
C LEU A 298 -14.34 19.05 -20.81
N GLN A 299 -15.28 19.39 -21.71
CA GLN A 299 -15.20 19.06 -23.13
C GLN A 299 -13.88 19.52 -23.80
N PRO A 300 -13.32 20.74 -23.52
CA PRO A 300 -12.06 21.15 -24.11
C PRO A 300 -10.87 20.25 -23.76
N VAL A 301 -10.92 19.55 -22.63
CA VAL A 301 -9.90 18.59 -22.18
C VAL A 301 -10.23 17.19 -22.70
N MET A 302 -11.48 16.77 -22.58
CA MET A 302 -11.94 15.42 -22.98
C MET A 302 -11.97 15.18 -24.48
N ARG A 303 -11.85 16.23 -25.30
CA ARG A 303 -11.68 16.08 -26.77
C ARG A 303 -10.40 15.31 -27.14
N TYR A 304 -9.40 15.30 -26.26
CA TYR A 304 -8.18 14.52 -26.42
C TYR A 304 -8.40 13.10 -25.88
N GLY A 305 -8.47 12.10 -26.75
CA GLY A 305 -8.85 10.73 -26.42
C GLY A 305 -8.04 10.11 -25.26
N ILE A 306 -6.71 10.37 -25.24
CA ILE A 306 -5.85 9.88 -24.14
C ILE A 306 -6.20 10.51 -22.78
N LEU A 307 -6.59 11.80 -22.78
CA LEU A 307 -7.00 12.45 -21.52
C LEU A 307 -8.37 11.97 -21.08
N LYS A 308 -9.32 11.81 -22.02
CA LYS A 308 -10.64 11.26 -21.75
C LYS A 308 -10.54 9.84 -21.15
N GLU A 309 -9.70 8.98 -21.74
CA GLU A 309 -9.50 7.61 -21.26
C GLU A 309 -8.94 7.58 -19.83
N ARG A 310 -7.91 8.39 -19.55
CA ARG A 310 -7.32 8.47 -18.20
C ARG A 310 -8.29 9.04 -17.17
N MET A 311 -9.01 10.10 -17.51
CA MET A 311 -10.04 10.67 -16.62
C MET A 311 -11.15 9.69 -16.35
N ALA A 312 -11.66 9.02 -17.38
CA ALA A 312 -12.69 7.99 -17.22
C ALA A 312 -12.24 6.85 -16.32
N ALA A 313 -10.97 6.41 -16.43
CA ALA A 313 -10.42 5.38 -15.58
C ALA A 313 -10.40 5.80 -14.10
N LEU A 314 -9.87 6.98 -13.80
CA LEU A 314 -9.79 7.49 -12.42
C LEU A 314 -11.18 7.74 -11.81
N ILE A 315 -12.10 8.28 -12.59
CA ILE A 315 -13.49 8.53 -12.16
C ILE A 315 -14.21 7.20 -11.90
N THR A 316 -14.04 6.19 -12.76
CA THR A 316 -14.64 4.87 -12.56
C THR A 316 -14.21 4.26 -11.23
N ASP A 317 -12.90 4.26 -10.96
CA ASP A 317 -12.37 3.65 -9.73
C ASP A 317 -12.75 4.45 -8.49
N GLY A 318 -12.84 5.78 -8.59
CA GLY A 318 -13.38 6.64 -7.54
C GLY A 318 -14.85 6.35 -7.24
N LEU A 319 -15.69 6.21 -8.27
CA LEU A 319 -17.11 5.88 -8.12
C LEU A 319 -17.31 4.46 -7.56
N ARG A 320 -16.47 3.49 -7.95
CA ARG A 320 -16.49 2.14 -7.34
C ARG A 320 -16.22 2.20 -5.85
N ALA A 321 -15.25 3.00 -5.41
CA ALA A 321 -14.95 3.20 -4.01
C ALA A 321 -16.13 3.82 -3.26
N GLU A 322 -16.72 4.90 -3.75
CA GLU A 322 -17.88 5.57 -3.15
C GLU A 322 -19.11 4.64 -3.07
N LEU A 323 -19.35 3.84 -4.13
CA LEU A 323 -20.43 2.87 -4.16
C LEU A 323 -20.25 1.76 -3.10
N LEU A 324 -19.01 1.29 -2.88
CA LEU A 324 -18.72 0.35 -1.80
C LEU A 324 -18.89 1.00 -0.42
N GLU A 325 -18.49 2.26 -0.24
CA GLU A 325 -18.72 3.00 1.00
C GLU A 325 -20.22 3.16 1.31
N SER A 326 -21.05 3.37 0.30
CA SER A 326 -22.51 3.42 0.48
C SER A 326 -23.13 2.08 0.92
N LYS A 327 -22.43 0.96 0.69
CA LYS A 327 -22.81 -0.38 1.16
C LYS A 327 -22.17 -0.80 2.48
N GLY A 328 -21.45 0.12 3.15
CA GLY A 328 -20.91 -0.08 4.50
C GLY A 328 -19.46 -0.57 4.56
N TYR A 329 -18.71 -0.31 3.51
CA TYR A 329 -17.26 -0.53 3.49
C TYR A 329 -16.51 0.78 3.79
N GLU A 330 -15.31 0.67 4.32
CA GLU A 330 -14.30 1.71 4.35
C GLU A 330 -13.29 1.41 3.24
N THR A 331 -13.10 2.37 2.32
CA THR A 331 -12.30 2.14 1.12
C THR A 331 -11.00 2.94 1.13
N GLN A 332 -9.99 2.39 0.48
CA GLN A 332 -8.71 3.04 0.21
C GLN A 332 -8.29 2.75 -1.22
N LEU A 333 -7.92 3.80 -1.94
CA LEU A 333 -7.30 3.69 -3.25
C LEU A 333 -5.79 3.75 -3.07
N LEU A 334 -5.09 2.68 -3.42
CA LEU A 334 -3.68 2.49 -3.16
C LEU A 334 -2.94 2.19 -4.46
N GLU A 335 -1.67 2.57 -4.53
CA GLU A 335 -0.82 2.18 -5.64
C GLU A 335 -0.38 0.71 -5.48
N PHE A 336 -0.75 -0.14 -6.47
CA PHE A 336 -0.47 -1.57 -6.44
C PHE A 336 0.96 -1.88 -6.86
N ILE A 337 1.39 -1.36 -8.00
CA ILE A 337 2.76 -1.46 -8.53
C ILE A 337 3.22 -0.09 -9.01
N ASP A 338 4.55 0.10 -9.14
CA ASP A 338 5.11 1.38 -9.56
C ASP A 338 4.55 1.80 -10.94
N MET A 339 4.20 3.07 -11.08
CA MET A 339 3.65 3.65 -12.33
C MET A 339 4.58 3.50 -13.54
N GLU A 340 5.87 3.26 -13.32
CA GLU A 340 6.84 2.95 -14.38
C GLU A 340 6.47 1.72 -15.21
N HIS A 341 5.70 0.80 -14.63
CA HIS A 341 5.31 -0.45 -15.28
C HIS A 341 3.93 -0.37 -15.96
N THR A 342 2.99 0.35 -15.37
CA THR A 342 1.64 0.56 -15.94
C THR A 342 0.94 1.76 -15.30
N PRO A 343 0.22 2.59 -16.08
CA PRO A 343 -0.63 3.63 -15.52
C PRO A 343 -1.91 3.09 -14.85
N LYS A 344 -2.23 1.81 -15.04
CA LYS A 344 -3.42 1.12 -14.49
C LYS A 344 -3.00 0.27 -13.30
N ASN A 345 -2.69 0.93 -12.20
CA ASN A 345 -2.05 0.35 -11.03
C ASN A 345 -2.77 0.66 -9.71
N ILE A 346 -4.06 1.02 -9.78
CA ILE A 346 -4.85 1.32 -8.58
C ILE A 346 -5.39 0.03 -7.99
N LEU A 347 -5.15 -0.18 -6.69
CA LEU A 347 -5.81 -1.18 -5.86
C LEU A 347 -6.95 -0.49 -5.08
N ILE A 348 -8.16 -0.97 -5.25
CA ILE A 348 -9.29 -0.67 -4.38
C ILE A 348 -9.26 -1.68 -3.23
N ARG A 349 -8.95 -1.22 -2.03
CA ARG A 349 -9.05 -2.01 -0.80
C ARG A 349 -10.27 -1.55 -0.04
N ALA A 350 -11.24 -2.44 0.16
CA ALA A 350 -12.46 -2.16 0.91
C ALA A 350 -12.58 -3.13 2.09
N VAL A 351 -12.86 -2.59 3.27
CA VAL A 351 -13.05 -3.35 4.52
C VAL A 351 -14.43 -3.05 5.08
N LYS A 352 -15.22 -4.10 5.35
CA LYS A 352 -16.57 -3.96 5.86
C LYS A 352 -16.54 -3.42 7.29
N THR A 353 -17.19 -2.29 7.50
CA THR A 353 -17.34 -1.64 8.82
C THR A 353 -18.78 -1.51 9.27
N GLY A 354 -19.73 -1.68 8.35
CA GLY A 354 -21.15 -1.44 8.56
C GLY A 354 -21.55 0.03 8.51
N LYS A 355 -20.61 0.97 8.52
CA LYS A 355 -20.88 2.41 8.40
C LYS A 355 -21.15 2.75 6.93
N LYS A 356 -22.40 3.09 6.63
CA LYS A 356 -22.80 3.48 5.28
C LYS A 356 -22.60 4.98 5.05
N ARG A 357 -22.07 5.35 3.91
CA ARG A 357 -22.03 6.73 3.42
C ARG A 357 -23.29 7.03 2.61
N SER A 358 -23.74 8.30 2.64
CA SER A 358 -24.89 8.69 1.80
C SER A 358 -24.51 8.62 0.32
N ARG A 359 -25.44 8.07 -0.49
CA ARG A 359 -25.29 8.02 -1.95
C ARG A 359 -25.35 9.41 -2.57
N ASP A 360 -25.99 10.38 -1.91
CA ASP A 360 -26.12 11.75 -2.42
C ASP A 360 -24.74 12.40 -2.64
N SER A 361 -23.73 11.99 -1.85
CA SER A 361 -22.38 12.54 -1.95
C SER A 361 -21.74 12.40 -3.33
N PHE A 362 -22.14 11.40 -4.12
CA PHE A 362 -21.57 11.12 -5.44
C PHE A 362 -22.63 11.08 -6.58
N SER A 363 -23.94 11.06 -6.27
CA SER A 363 -25.00 11.04 -7.26
C SER A 363 -24.96 12.29 -8.15
N ASP A 364 -24.66 13.45 -7.58
CA ASP A 364 -24.50 14.69 -8.34
C ASP A 364 -23.30 14.64 -9.29
N THR A 365 -22.22 13.97 -8.90
CA THR A 365 -21.08 13.72 -9.79
C THR A 365 -21.49 12.86 -10.98
N MET A 366 -22.23 11.77 -10.75
CA MET A 366 -22.74 10.91 -11.83
C MET A 366 -23.66 11.67 -12.78
N LYS A 367 -24.59 12.48 -12.24
CA LYS A 367 -25.48 13.35 -13.04
C LYS A 367 -24.69 14.37 -13.87
N ALA A 368 -23.75 15.08 -13.24
CA ALA A 368 -22.94 16.09 -13.92
C ALA A 368 -22.06 15.51 -15.03
N LEU A 369 -21.65 14.26 -14.92
CA LEU A 369 -20.84 13.57 -15.92
C LEU A 369 -21.68 12.75 -16.92
N HIS A 370 -23.01 12.68 -16.73
CA HIS A 370 -23.96 11.88 -17.51
C HIS A 370 -23.55 10.40 -17.57
N VAL A 371 -23.20 9.81 -16.41
CA VAL A 371 -22.76 8.42 -16.32
C VAL A 371 -23.67 7.61 -15.40
N THR A 372 -23.84 6.32 -15.77
CA THR A 372 -24.57 5.32 -14.99
C THR A 372 -23.71 4.05 -14.95
N PRO A 373 -22.79 3.91 -13.99
CA PRO A 373 -21.91 2.77 -13.89
C PRO A 373 -22.65 1.44 -13.70
N THR A 374 -22.14 0.35 -14.25
CA THR A 374 -22.71 -0.99 -14.04
C THR A 374 -22.80 -1.33 -12.56
N LEU A 375 -21.80 -1.01 -11.73
CA LEU A 375 -21.84 -1.26 -10.30
C LEU A 375 -23.02 -0.55 -9.62
N ASP A 376 -23.33 0.68 -10.00
CA ASP A 376 -24.49 1.40 -9.47
C ASP A 376 -25.81 0.68 -9.77
N ARG A 377 -25.99 0.24 -11.03
CA ARG A 377 -27.19 -0.54 -11.43
C ARG A 377 -27.31 -1.88 -10.68
N LEU A 378 -26.20 -2.55 -10.41
CA LEU A 378 -26.17 -3.82 -9.69
C LEU A 378 -26.49 -3.65 -8.21
N LEU A 379 -25.96 -2.59 -7.57
CA LEU A 379 -26.15 -2.34 -6.15
C LEU A 379 -27.50 -1.65 -5.83
N TYR A 380 -28.11 -0.97 -6.82
CA TYR A 380 -29.37 -0.20 -6.67
C TYR A 380 -30.34 -0.48 -7.86
N PRO A 381 -30.80 -1.73 -8.04
CA PRO A 381 -31.62 -2.10 -9.20
C PRO A 381 -32.96 -1.39 -9.29
N GLU A 382 -33.60 -1.09 -8.14
CA GLU A 382 -34.93 -0.46 -8.09
C GLU A 382 -34.91 1.00 -8.58
N GLU A 383 -33.87 1.75 -8.23
CA GLU A 383 -33.72 3.14 -8.67
C GLU A 383 -33.35 3.26 -10.16
N SER A 384 -32.61 2.27 -10.67
CA SER A 384 -32.22 2.21 -12.08
C SER A 384 -33.40 1.90 -13.02
N ALA A 385 -34.43 1.25 -12.52
CA ALA A 385 -35.68 0.99 -13.26
C ALA A 385 -36.54 2.24 -13.44
N SER A 386 -36.56 3.13 -12.43
CA SER A 386 -37.32 4.37 -12.43
C SER A 386 -36.81 5.43 -13.41
N GLN A 387 -35.50 5.40 -13.73
CA GLN A 387 -34.87 6.35 -14.66
C GLN A 387 -35.02 6.00 -16.15
N LYS A 388 -35.54 4.82 -16.47
CA LYS A 388 -35.83 4.39 -17.86
C LYS A 388 -37.25 4.69 -18.29
N GLY A 389 -38.08 5.22 -17.42
CA GLY A 389 -39.50 5.52 -17.65
C GLY A 389 -39.80 7.01 -17.87
N GLU A 390 -38.84 7.89 -17.85
CA GLU A 390 -38.90 9.29 -18.26
C GLU A 390 -38.12 9.49 -19.57
#